data_4fbbc847cebbb14c0c72ab754216194c
#
_entry.id   4fbbc847cebbb14c0c72ab754216194c
#
_cell.length_a   1.000
_cell.length_b   1.000
_cell.length_c   1.000
_cell.angle_alpha   90.00
_cell.angle_beta   90.00
_cell.angle_gamma   90.00
#
_symmetry.space_group_name_H-M   'P 1'
#
loop_
_entity.id
_entity.type
_entity.pdbx_description
1 polymer ?
#
loop_
_entity_poly.entity_id
_entity_poly.type
_entity_poly.pdbx_seq_one_letter_code
_entity_poly.pdbx_strand_id
1 'polypeptide(L)'
;MSSRARNDLTEGPIFNKLFKLSLPIMATSLMQTAHSLTNMFWLSWLGEGYVAAAGLVTQFIWLSMSLIIMFRTGAEIGVAQNMGKREPEMAKAYAQNGLMLAVVFGTVFAVALILLRTHLLRFFDIESEYLANIAQQYMAIVALTVPFNFGHFVITGIFGGYGNTKLPFYINSAALVLNIALTPVFIFVFDMGIVGAAVGMVVAAVFNFILKIWAMTKYKNRPFEKYALIVKISWDRVAQILKWGVPVGAELLLFTTLFMVITRLITSFGESAIAAHQVGMQIESLSFMVASGFASAMTAFIGQNFGAGKWARLRTTFRVSYLFMAGYGAVISSVIFIFAPPLISIFLSDPHSIGIGVSYLRIIAGAQFLICIEGVATGSFRGRGQTMKPSIASISCNILRVILCYALAATALGTSGIWLGIAITMAIRAIWMLVWHKLNIRKHPMADAIVAD
;
A
#
# COMPACT_ATOMS: atom_id res chain seq x y z
N MET A 1 1.57 -24.11 -24.12
CA MET A 1 1.45 -22.63 -24.02
C MET A 1 2.74 -22.10 -23.42
N SER A 2 3.43 -21.20 -24.12
CA SER A 2 4.64 -20.56 -23.56
C SER A 2 4.30 -19.76 -22.30
N SER A 3 5.23 -19.61 -21.36
CA SER A 3 5.03 -18.83 -20.12
C SER A 3 4.59 -17.38 -20.40
N ARG A 4 4.96 -16.84 -21.54
CA ARG A 4 4.51 -15.53 -22.05
C ARG A 4 3.00 -15.47 -22.27
N ALA A 5 2.40 -16.48 -22.90
CA ALA A 5 0.96 -16.51 -23.15
C ALA A 5 0.12 -16.61 -21.86
N ARG A 6 0.68 -17.20 -20.79
CA ARG A 6 0.00 -17.36 -19.51
C ARG A 6 -0.13 -16.04 -18.73
N ASN A 7 0.83 -15.14 -18.86
CA ASN A 7 0.90 -13.86 -18.13
C ASN A 7 0.43 -12.66 -19.00
N ASP A 8 0.05 -12.88 -20.25
CA ASP A 8 -0.51 -11.84 -21.12
C ASP A 8 -1.93 -11.46 -20.64
N LEU A 9 -2.09 -10.23 -20.20
CA LEU A 9 -3.37 -9.69 -19.72
C LEU A 9 -4.22 -9.11 -20.85
N THR A 10 -3.69 -9.03 -22.06
CA THR A 10 -4.37 -8.45 -23.21
C THR A 10 -5.33 -9.41 -23.91
N GLU A 11 -5.35 -10.70 -23.53
CA GLU A 11 -6.19 -11.73 -24.15
C GLU A 11 -6.95 -12.56 -23.10
N GLY A 12 -7.93 -13.34 -23.50
CA GLY A 12 -8.72 -14.25 -22.65
C GLY A 12 -9.75 -13.54 -21.73
N PRO A 13 -10.43 -14.28 -20.83
CA PRO A 13 -11.54 -13.76 -20.02
C PRO A 13 -11.05 -12.73 -19.00
N ILE A 14 -11.66 -11.54 -19.04
CA ILE A 14 -11.25 -10.36 -18.26
C ILE A 14 -11.36 -10.65 -16.75
N PHE A 15 -12.55 -11.03 -16.28
CA PHE A 15 -12.82 -11.24 -14.86
C PHE A 15 -11.87 -12.25 -14.24
N ASN A 16 -11.72 -13.42 -14.87
CA ASN A 16 -10.87 -14.50 -14.34
C ASN A 16 -9.39 -14.09 -14.26
N LYS A 17 -8.88 -13.37 -15.29
CA LYS A 17 -7.50 -12.88 -15.28
C LYS A 17 -7.29 -11.81 -14.22
N LEU A 18 -8.21 -10.84 -14.12
CA LEU A 18 -8.12 -9.78 -13.15
C LEU A 18 -8.23 -10.31 -11.71
N PHE A 19 -9.17 -11.22 -11.45
CA PHE A 19 -9.33 -11.85 -10.14
C PHE A 19 -8.11 -12.69 -9.74
N LYS A 20 -7.58 -13.51 -10.67
CA LYS A 20 -6.35 -14.27 -10.44
C LYS A 20 -5.12 -13.40 -10.21
N LEU A 21 -5.10 -12.18 -10.75
CA LEU A 21 -4.04 -11.21 -10.53
C LEU A 21 -4.19 -10.50 -9.17
N SER A 22 -5.42 -10.15 -8.79
CA SER A 22 -5.70 -9.40 -7.56
C SER A 22 -5.58 -10.24 -6.29
N LEU A 23 -6.00 -11.51 -6.33
CA LEU A 23 -6.03 -12.37 -5.14
C LEU A 23 -4.66 -12.52 -4.44
N PRO A 24 -3.54 -12.78 -5.14
CA PRO A 24 -2.22 -12.82 -4.50
C PRO A 24 -1.76 -11.46 -3.96
N ILE A 25 -2.18 -10.34 -4.58
CA ILE A 25 -1.86 -9.00 -4.10
C ILE A 25 -2.60 -8.72 -2.79
N MET A 26 -3.90 -9.02 -2.74
CA MET A 26 -4.71 -8.90 -1.53
C MET A 26 -4.14 -9.74 -0.38
N ALA A 27 -3.79 -11.01 -0.67
CA ALA A 27 -3.16 -11.89 0.29
C ALA A 27 -1.80 -11.36 0.78
N THR A 28 -0.99 -10.75 -0.11
CA THR A 28 0.27 -10.11 0.29
C THR A 28 0.04 -8.95 1.27
N SER A 29 -1.01 -8.17 1.09
CA SER A 29 -1.36 -7.08 2.01
C SER A 29 -1.73 -7.61 3.40
N LEU A 30 -2.51 -8.69 3.47
CA LEU A 30 -2.83 -9.37 4.75
C LEU A 30 -1.57 -9.90 5.43
N MET A 31 -0.63 -10.44 4.66
CA MET A 31 0.66 -10.94 5.20
C MET A 31 1.52 -9.81 5.78
N GLN A 32 1.49 -8.61 5.20
CA GLN A 32 2.20 -7.46 5.77
C GLN A 32 1.67 -7.10 7.15
N THR A 33 0.35 -7.13 7.35
CA THR A 33 -0.26 -6.93 8.67
C THR A 33 0.14 -8.04 9.63
N ALA A 34 0.10 -9.30 9.20
CA ALA A 34 0.54 -10.44 10.01
C ALA A 34 2.01 -10.32 10.43
N HIS A 35 2.89 -9.89 9.52
CA HIS A 35 4.30 -9.63 9.83
C HIS A 35 4.48 -8.55 10.93
N SER A 36 3.76 -7.44 10.81
CA SER A 36 3.80 -6.35 11.79
C SER A 36 3.31 -6.82 13.18
N LEU A 37 2.19 -7.53 13.21
CA LEU A 37 1.62 -8.08 14.45
C LEU A 37 2.55 -9.12 15.10
N THR A 38 3.18 -9.97 14.30
CA THR A 38 4.13 -10.98 14.81
C THR A 38 5.36 -10.34 15.43
N ASN A 39 5.92 -9.30 14.81
CA ASN A 39 7.05 -8.59 15.39
C ASN A 39 6.67 -7.90 16.70
N MET A 40 5.50 -7.27 16.76
CA MET A 40 5.00 -6.65 18.00
C MET A 40 4.75 -7.69 19.11
N PHE A 41 4.22 -8.86 18.74
CA PHE A 41 4.03 -9.98 19.66
C PHE A 41 5.34 -10.43 20.30
N TRP A 42 6.38 -10.67 19.52
CA TRP A 42 7.67 -11.09 20.08
C TRP A 42 8.32 -10.00 20.96
N LEU A 43 8.18 -8.73 20.57
CA LEU A 43 8.70 -7.62 21.37
C LEU A 43 7.94 -7.43 22.70
N SER A 44 6.64 -7.74 22.76
CA SER A 44 5.86 -7.65 23.99
C SER A 44 6.36 -8.58 25.10
N TRP A 45 6.98 -9.71 24.72
CA TRP A 45 7.58 -10.64 25.69
C TRP A 45 8.88 -10.11 26.34
N LEU A 46 9.53 -9.13 25.71
CA LEU A 46 10.70 -8.46 26.26
C LEU A 46 10.33 -7.36 27.27
N GLY A 47 9.13 -6.80 27.16
CA GLY A 47 8.61 -5.75 28.02
C GLY A 47 8.10 -4.52 27.26
N GLU A 48 7.32 -3.68 27.96
CA GLU A 48 6.63 -2.52 27.36
C GLU A 48 7.59 -1.48 26.76
N GLY A 49 8.74 -1.26 27.38
CA GLY A 49 9.77 -0.33 26.88
C GLY A 49 10.31 -0.70 25.48
N TYR A 50 10.43 -1.99 25.21
CA TYR A 50 10.89 -2.47 23.89
C TYR A 50 9.82 -2.28 22.82
N VAL A 51 8.55 -2.48 23.17
CA VAL A 51 7.43 -2.21 22.26
C VAL A 51 7.33 -0.72 21.95
N ALA A 52 7.51 0.14 22.96
CA ALA A 52 7.53 1.59 22.80
C ALA A 52 8.68 2.04 21.88
N ALA A 53 9.90 1.56 22.12
CA ALA A 53 11.07 1.85 21.29
C ALA A 53 10.85 1.45 19.81
N ALA A 54 10.35 0.24 19.58
CA ALA A 54 10.04 -0.25 18.23
C ALA A 54 8.91 0.58 17.58
N GLY A 55 7.92 1.02 18.34
CA GLY A 55 6.84 1.89 17.89
C GLY A 55 7.37 3.22 17.34
N LEU A 56 8.30 3.87 18.05
CA LEU A 56 8.94 5.11 17.61
C LEU A 56 9.72 4.93 16.30
N VAL A 57 10.51 3.87 16.20
CA VAL A 57 11.29 3.56 14.98
C VAL A 57 10.38 3.22 13.81
N THR A 58 9.25 2.56 14.06
CA THR A 58 8.28 2.18 13.03
C THR A 58 7.73 3.39 12.27
N GLN A 59 7.64 4.57 12.87
CA GLN A 59 7.22 5.81 12.19
C GLN A 59 8.14 6.14 11.00
N PHE A 60 9.44 5.97 11.16
CA PHE A 60 10.42 6.21 10.08
C PHE A 60 10.37 5.13 9.00
N ILE A 61 10.01 3.90 9.37
CA ILE A 61 9.77 2.82 8.41
C ILE A 61 8.53 3.10 7.58
N TRP A 62 7.45 3.61 8.18
CA TRP A 62 6.26 4.06 7.45
C TRP A 62 6.57 5.22 6.48
N LEU A 63 7.43 6.16 6.89
CA LEU A 63 7.91 7.21 5.99
C LEU A 63 8.62 6.62 4.77
N SER A 64 9.48 5.61 4.97
CA SER A 64 10.16 4.92 3.87
C SER A 64 9.18 4.25 2.90
N MET A 65 8.04 3.74 3.39
CA MET A 65 7.01 3.13 2.54
C MET A 65 6.39 4.10 1.53
N SER A 66 6.22 5.37 1.91
CA SER A 66 5.73 6.41 0.99
C SER A 66 6.70 6.63 -0.18
N LEU A 67 8.01 6.57 0.11
CA LEU A 67 9.06 6.68 -0.90
C LEU A 67 9.18 5.42 -1.76
N ILE A 68 9.06 4.24 -1.15
CA ILE A 68 9.06 2.95 -1.86
C ILE A 68 7.95 2.90 -2.91
N ILE A 69 6.73 3.34 -2.55
CA ILE A 69 5.59 3.27 -3.45
C ILE A 69 5.77 4.16 -4.68
N MET A 70 6.53 5.25 -4.56
CA MET A 70 6.92 6.11 -5.68
C MET A 70 7.68 5.32 -6.75
N PHE A 71 8.76 4.64 -6.38
CA PHE A 71 9.59 3.87 -7.31
C PHE A 71 8.86 2.63 -7.83
N ARG A 72 8.13 1.95 -6.96
CA ARG A 72 7.34 0.78 -7.32
C ARG A 72 6.30 1.11 -8.40
N THR A 73 5.49 2.15 -8.17
CA THR A 73 4.41 2.51 -9.10
C THR A 73 4.96 2.94 -10.46
N GLY A 74 6.02 3.73 -10.49
CA GLY A 74 6.65 4.15 -11.74
C GLY A 74 7.19 2.97 -12.56
N ALA A 75 7.89 2.04 -11.91
CA ALA A 75 8.41 0.84 -12.56
C ALA A 75 7.28 -0.09 -13.05
N GLU A 76 6.23 -0.31 -12.22
CA GLU A 76 5.07 -1.13 -12.55
C GLU A 76 4.35 -0.63 -13.80
N ILE A 77 4.08 0.68 -13.89
CA ILE A 77 3.43 1.31 -15.04
C ILE A 77 4.31 1.17 -16.29
N GLY A 78 5.60 1.47 -16.18
CA GLY A 78 6.54 1.37 -17.28
C GLY A 78 6.63 -0.05 -17.85
N VAL A 79 6.70 -1.06 -16.97
CA VAL A 79 6.70 -2.46 -17.39
C VAL A 79 5.36 -2.84 -18.00
N ALA A 80 4.23 -2.53 -17.36
CA ALA A 80 2.92 -2.94 -17.85
C ALA A 80 2.62 -2.38 -19.25
N GLN A 81 2.86 -1.08 -19.48
CA GLN A 81 2.57 -0.44 -20.77
C GLN A 81 3.46 -0.99 -21.88
N ASN A 82 4.77 -1.18 -21.65
CA ASN A 82 5.67 -1.70 -22.67
C ASN A 82 5.48 -3.20 -22.93
N MET A 83 5.07 -3.98 -21.93
CA MET A 83 4.61 -5.36 -22.16
C MET A 83 3.38 -5.40 -23.07
N GLY A 84 2.43 -4.49 -22.86
CA GLY A 84 1.28 -4.33 -23.73
C GLY A 84 1.62 -3.95 -25.17
N LYS A 85 2.58 -3.06 -25.35
CA LYS A 85 3.11 -2.67 -26.69
C LYS A 85 3.88 -3.79 -27.39
N ARG A 86 4.14 -4.90 -26.70
CA ARG A 86 5.03 -5.99 -27.16
C ARG A 86 6.50 -5.55 -27.30
N GLU A 87 6.94 -4.60 -26.48
CA GLU A 87 8.31 -4.08 -26.41
C GLU A 87 9.02 -4.58 -25.13
N PRO A 88 9.41 -5.86 -25.03
CA PRO A 88 9.96 -6.45 -23.81
C PRO A 88 11.31 -5.84 -23.40
N GLU A 89 12.11 -5.37 -24.35
CA GLU A 89 13.39 -4.70 -24.05
C GLU A 89 13.18 -3.34 -23.38
N MET A 90 12.16 -2.59 -23.83
CA MET A 90 11.78 -1.34 -23.17
C MET A 90 11.21 -1.60 -21.77
N ALA A 91 10.34 -2.61 -21.61
CA ALA A 91 9.83 -3.03 -20.31
C ALA A 91 10.98 -3.43 -19.36
N LYS A 92 11.97 -4.19 -19.86
CA LYS A 92 13.19 -4.55 -19.12
C LYS A 92 13.98 -3.32 -18.70
N ALA A 93 14.13 -2.34 -19.58
CA ALA A 93 14.85 -1.11 -19.27
C ALA A 93 14.17 -0.28 -18.17
N TYR A 94 12.82 -0.18 -18.16
CA TYR A 94 12.08 0.44 -17.06
C TYR A 94 12.26 -0.34 -15.75
N ALA A 95 12.22 -1.68 -15.79
CA ALA A 95 12.44 -2.53 -14.63
C ALA A 95 13.85 -2.34 -14.04
N GLN A 96 14.88 -2.30 -14.89
CA GLN A 96 16.28 -2.15 -14.47
C GLN A 96 16.54 -0.77 -13.85
N ASN A 97 16.13 0.31 -14.54
CA ASN A 97 16.32 1.67 -14.04
C ASN A 97 15.52 1.89 -12.74
N GLY A 98 14.28 1.39 -12.67
CA GLY A 98 13.44 1.52 -11.47
C GLY A 98 14.02 0.78 -10.27
N LEU A 99 14.51 -0.45 -10.46
CA LEU A 99 15.13 -1.23 -9.38
C LEU A 99 16.44 -0.59 -8.89
N MET A 100 17.31 -0.19 -9.82
CA MET A 100 18.58 0.42 -9.48
C MET A 100 18.39 1.76 -8.73
N LEU A 101 17.50 2.61 -9.23
CA LEU A 101 17.17 3.87 -8.58
C LEU A 101 16.60 3.65 -7.16
N ALA A 102 15.72 2.68 -7.00
CA ALA A 102 15.12 2.35 -5.71
C ALA A 102 16.15 1.85 -4.70
N VAL A 103 17.04 0.95 -5.11
CA VAL A 103 18.09 0.41 -4.21
C VAL A 103 19.08 1.50 -3.84
N VAL A 104 19.53 2.33 -4.78
CA VAL A 104 20.43 3.47 -4.51
C VAL A 104 19.78 4.44 -3.53
N PHE A 105 18.54 4.86 -3.82
CA PHE A 105 17.81 5.78 -2.95
C PHE A 105 17.55 5.18 -1.55
N GLY A 106 17.16 3.90 -1.50
CA GLY A 106 16.96 3.16 -0.25
C GLY A 106 18.24 3.06 0.57
N THR A 107 19.40 2.90 -0.08
CA THR A 107 20.72 2.88 0.59
C THR A 107 21.05 4.25 1.16
N VAL A 108 20.87 5.32 0.38
CA VAL A 108 21.10 6.70 0.87
C VAL A 108 20.17 7.01 2.05
N PHE A 109 18.90 6.62 1.97
CA PHE A 109 17.94 6.81 3.04
C PHE A 109 18.29 5.99 4.31
N ALA A 110 18.74 4.75 4.16
CA ALA A 110 19.21 3.92 5.28
C ALA A 110 20.43 4.55 5.97
N VAL A 111 21.42 5.02 5.19
CA VAL A 111 22.59 5.71 5.73
C VAL A 111 22.16 6.98 6.48
N ALA A 112 21.24 7.76 5.92
CA ALA A 112 20.69 8.94 6.60
C ALA A 112 20.01 8.57 7.93
N LEU A 113 19.18 7.51 7.97
CA LEU A 113 18.57 7.03 9.20
C LEU A 113 19.60 6.63 10.26
N ILE A 114 20.67 5.92 9.85
CA ILE A 114 21.73 5.47 10.77
C ILE A 114 22.50 6.66 11.32
N LEU A 115 22.91 7.60 10.46
CA LEU A 115 23.72 8.75 10.86
C LEU A 115 22.93 9.76 11.70
N LEU A 116 21.67 9.98 11.34
CA LEU A 116 20.80 10.97 12.00
C LEU A 116 19.94 10.39 13.14
N ARG A 117 20.07 9.09 13.48
CA ARG A 117 19.20 8.39 14.44
C ARG A 117 19.03 9.14 15.76
N THR A 118 20.11 9.68 16.31
CA THR A 118 20.07 10.43 17.58
C THR A 118 19.26 11.71 17.46
N HIS A 119 19.42 12.46 16.35
CA HIS A 119 18.69 13.71 16.12
C HIS A 119 17.22 13.44 15.81
N LEU A 120 16.93 12.39 15.03
CA LEU A 120 15.57 12.01 14.67
C LEU A 120 14.77 11.53 15.88
N LEU A 121 15.39 10.75 16.77
CA LEU A 121 14.73 10.27 17.99
C LEU A 121 14.58 11.37 19.07
N ARG A 122 15.43 12.37 19.10
CA ARG A 122 15.26 13.56 19.96
C ARG A 122 13.97 14.32 19.66
N PHE A 123 13.45 14.24 18.44
CA PHE A 123 12.16 14.87 18.10
C PHE A 123 10.99 14.37 18.96
N PHE A 124 11.11 13.15 19.52
CA PHE A 124 10.08 12.57 20.37
C PHE A 124 10.21 12.88 21.85
N ASP A 125 11.23 13.69 22.25
CA ASP A 125 11.47 14.14 23.61
C ASP A 125 11.40 13.00 24.65
N ILE A 126 12.18 11.93 24.38
CA ILE A 126 12.17 10.71 25.19
C ILE A 126 12.89 11.00 26.52
N GLU A 127 12.14 11.05 27.62
CA GLU A 127 12.67 11.33 28.97
C GLU A 127 13.62 10.24 29.46
N SER A 128 13.36 8.97 29.13
CA SER A 128 14.17 7.84 29.57
C SER A 128 15.39 7.65 28.65
N GLU A 129 16.59 7.87 29.17
CA GLU A 129 17.85 7.62 28.48
C GLU A 129 17.97 6.15 28.05
N TYR A 130 17.50 5.22 28.88
CA TYR A 130 17.45 3.79 28.57
C TYR A 130 16.61 3.51 27.34
N LEU A 131 15.39 4.07 27.28
CA LEU A 131 14.48 3.92 26.14
C LEU A 131 15.08 4.53 24.86
N ALA A 132 15.70 5.71 24.98
CA ALA A 132 16.37 6.39 23.88
C ALA A 132 17.51 5.53 23.30
N ASN A 133 18.34 4.93 24.15
CA ASN A 133 19.44 4.05 23.73
C ASN A 133 18.94 2.79 23.04
N ILE A 134 17.91 2.13 23.56
CA ILE A 134 17.28 0.98 22.92
C ILE A 134 16.71 1.34 21.54
N ALA A 135 15.97 2.45 21.44
CA ALA A 135 15.41 2.91 20.18
C ALA A 135 16.50 3.23 19.14
N GLN A 136 17.63 3.82 19.56
CA GLN A 136 18.76 4.11 18.68
C GLN A 136 19.43 2.83 18.15
N GLN A 137 19.66 1.83 19.01
CA GLN A 137 20.22 0.54 18.62
C GLN A 137 19.29 -0.18 17.63
N TYR A 138 18.01 -0.26 17.97
CA TYR A 138 16.99 -0.87 17.12
C TYR A 138 16.90 -0.18 15.75
N MET A 139 16.87 1.17 15.74
CA MET A 139 16.81 1.95 14.49
C MET A 139 18.01 1.71 13.60
N ALA A 140 19.23 1.64 14.17
CA ALA A 140 20.45 1.42 13.41
C ALA A 140 20.43 0.09 12.65
N ILE A 141 19.88 -0.97 13.27
CA ILE A 141 19.83 -2.30 12.66
C ILE A 141 18.64 -2.39 11.69
N VAL A 142 17.46 -1.92 12.10
CA VAL A 142 16.27 -1.96 11.24
C VAL A 142 16.45 -1.11 9.98
N ALA A 143 17.21 0.00 10.04
CA ALA A 143 17.54 0.80 8.87
C ALA A 143 18.25 -0.01 7.77
N LEU A 144 19.00 -1.08 8.13
CA LEU A 144 19.62 -1.98 7.16
C LEU A 144 18.60 -2.76 6.32
N THR A 145 17.35 -2.87 6.77
CA THR A 145 16.29 -3.50 5.97
C THR A 145 15.88 -2.63 4.79
N VAL A 146 16.07 -1.31 4.88
CA VAL A 146 15.49 -0.33 3.95
C VAL A 146 15.92 -0.54 2.50
N PRO A 147 17.21 -0.69 2.13
CA PRO A 147 17.60 -0.94 0.74
C PRO A 147 16.96 -2.19 0.16
N PHE A 148 16.87 -3.26 0.94
CA PHE A 148 16.24 -4.53 0.55
C PHE A 148 14.74 -4.38 0.40
N ASN A 149 14.09 -3.60 1.27
CA ASN A 149 12.67 -3.29 1.17
C ASN A 149 12.38 -2.48 -0.11
N PHE A 150 13.14 -1.44 -0.42
CA PHE A 150 13.01 -0.71 -1.67
C PHE A 150 13.13 -1.65 -2.88
N GLY A 151 14.17 -2.50 -2.89
CA GLY A 151 14.39 -3.45 -3.98
C GLY A 151 13.24 -4.47 -4.12
N HIS A 152 12.88 -5.17 -3.05
CA HIS A 152 11.87 -6.24 -3.14
C HIS A 152 10.46 -5.73 -3.45
N PHE A 153 10.07 -4.52 -2.98
CA PHE A 153 8.77 -3.94 -3.33
C PHE A 153 8.72 -3.50 -4.79
N VAL A 154 9.81 -2.91 -5.32
CA VAL A 154 9.90 -2.55 -6.75
C VAL A 154 9.84 -3.80 -7.62
N ILE A 155 10.55 -4.88 -7.26
CA ILE A 155 10.47 -6.15 -7.99
C ILE A 155 9.03 -6.70 -7.95
N THR A 156 8.33 -6.57 -6.83
CA THR A 156 6.91 -6.95 -6.75
C THR A 156 6.06 -6.17 -7.76
N GLY A 157 6.28 -4.86 -7.89
CA GLY A 157 5.63 -4.03 -8.91
C GLY A 157 5.97 -4.46 -10.34
N ILE A 158 7.25 -4.77 -10.61
CA ILE A 158 7.71 -5.27 -11.93
C ILE A 158 6.99 -6.57 -12.29
N PHE A 159 6.91 -7.53 -11.37
CA PHE A 159 6.15 -8.77 -11.58
C PHE A 159 4.66 -8.52 -11.76
N GLY A 160 4.09 -7.55 -11.02
CA GLY A 160 2.71 -7.10 -11.19
C GLY A 160 2.46 -6.58 -12.61
N GLY A 161 3.28 -5.65 -13.08
CA GLY A 161 3.22 -5.10 -14.43
C GLY A 161 3.41 -6.15 -15.53
N TYR A 162 4.23 -7.17 -15.27
CA TYR A 162 4.39 -8.33 -16.15
C TYR A 162 3.16 -9.27 -16.15
N GLY A 163 2.29 -9.20 -15.14
CA GLY A 163 1.10 -10.04 -15.01
C GLY A 163 1.29 -11.31 -14.15
N ASN A 164 2.37 -11.40 -13.36
CA ASN A 164 2.63 -12.52 -12.47
C ASN A 164 2.73 -12.08 -11.01
N THR A 165 1.62 -12.11 -10.30
CA THR A 165 1.57 -11.73 -8.87
C THR A 165 1.75 -12.92 -7.92
N LYS A 166 1.64 -14.16 -8.43
CA LYS A 166 1.75 -15.37 -7.62
C LYS A 166 3.16 -15.60 -7.09
N LEU A 167 4.17 -15.43 -7.95
CA LEU A 167 5.54 -15.69 -7.56
C LEU A 167 6.04 -14.74 -6.45
N PRO A 168 5.83 -13.40 -6.54
CA PRO A 168 6.11 -12.51 -5.41
C PRO A 168 5.34 -12.86 -4.15
N PHE A 169 4.09 -13.30 -4.25
CA PHE A 169 3.29 -13.75 -3.11
C PHE A 169 3.95 -14.94 -2.40
N TYR A 170 4.34 -16.00 -3.12
CA TYR A 170 5.01 -17.15 -2.51
C TYR A 170 6.35 -16.80 -1.87
N ILE A 171 7.13 -15.91 -2.49
CA ILE A 171 8.39 -15.42 -1.92
C ILE A 171 8.14 -14.62 -0.65
N ASN A 172 7.15 -13.74 -0.64
CA ASN A 172 6.76 -12.99 0.56
C ASN A 172 6.29 -13.92 1.69
N SER A 173 5.52 -14.98 1.34
CA SER A 173 5.08 -16.00 2.30
C SER A 173 6.27 -16.72 2.94
N ALA A 174 7.23 -17.14 2.13
CA ALA A 174 8.43 -17.80 2.62
C ALA A 174 9.26 -16.88 3.54
N ALA A 175 9.41 -15.60 3.17
CA ALA A 175 10.11 -14.61 4.00
C ALA A 175 9.38 -14.33 5.32
N LEU A 176 8.04 -14.30 5.32
CA LEU A 176 7.25 -14.15 6.54
C LEU A 176 7.43 -15.34 7.46
N VAL A 177 7.31 -16.57 6.95
CA VAL A 177 7.54 -17.80 7.74
C VAL A 177 8.93 -17.82 8.33
N LEU A 178 9.94 -17.44 7.54
CA LEU A 178 11.32 -17.32 8.00
C LEU A 178 11.45 -16.30 9.14
N ASN A 179 10.83 -15.14 9.01
CA ASN A 179 10.84 -14.11 10.06
C ASN A 179 10.18 -14.61 11.35
N ILE A 180 8.99 -15.22 11.23
CA ILE A 180 8.27 -15.80 12.39
C ILE A 180 9.12 -16.83 13.14
N ALA A 181 9.86 -17.68 12.40
CA ALA A 181 10.69 -18.73 12.98
C ALA A 181 12.01 -18.19 13.56
N LEU A 182 12.69 -17.27 12.86
CA LEU A 182 14.02 -16.82 13.26
C LEU A 182 13.98 -15.72 14.34
N THR A 183 12.97 -14.88 14.34
CA THR A 183 12.89 -13.77 15.32
C THR A 183 12.96 -14.26 16.77
N PRO A 184 12.15 -15.25 17.22
CA PRO A 184 12.26 -15.77 18.59
C PRO A 184 13.60 -16.48 18.86
N VAL A 185 14.21 -17.09 17.87
CA VAL A 185 15.54 -17.71 18.02
C VAL A 185 16.60 -16.65 18.35
N PHE A 186 16.60 -15.54 17.61
CA PHE A 186 17.54 -14.43 17.91
C PHE A 186 17.23 -13.74 19.25
N ILE A 187 15.96 -13.59 19.59
CA ILE A 187 15.56 -12.94 20.84
C ILE A 187 15.91 -13.81 22.05
N PHE A 188 15.48 -15.08 22.07
CA PHE A 188 15.48 -15.93 23.27
C PHE A 188 16.60 -16.95 23.31
N VAL A 189 16.99 -17.56 22.15
CA VAL A 189 18.05 -18.59 22.14
C VAL A 189 19.42 -17.94 22.12
N PHE A 190 19.60 -16.87 21.33
CA PHE A 190 20.84 -16.10 21.28
C PHE A 190 20.90 -14.96 22.30
N ASP A 191 19.84 -14.75 23.09
CA ASP A 191 19.71 -13.72 24.11
C ASP A 191 20.03 -12.29 23.65
N MET A 192 19.67 -12.00 22.39
CA MET A 192 19.96 -10.70 21.77
C MET A 192 18.89 -9.64 22.08
N GLY A 193 17.80 -9.98 22.76
CA GLY A 193 16.71 -9.05 23.07
C GLY A 193 16.15 -8.34 21.83
N ILE A 194 15.97 -7.01 21.92
CA ILE A 194 15.43 -6.21 20.80
C ILE A 194 16.35 -6.20 19.56
N VAL A 195 17.65 -6.32 19.76
CA VAL A 195 18.62 -6.44 18.66
C VAL A 195 18.34 -7.71 17.87
N GLY A 196 17.99 -8.82 18.55
CA GLY A 196 17.57 -10.08 17.93
C GLY A 196 16.33 -9.92 17.05
N ALA A 197 15.33 -9.16 17.51
CA ALA A 197 14.16 -8.84 16.70
C ALA A 197 14.54 -8.07 15.42
N ALA A 198 15.39 -7.06 15.54
CA ALA A 198 15.87 -6.28 14.39
C ALA A 198 16.68 -7.14 13.41
N VAL A 199 17.58 -8.00 13.90
CA VAL A 199 18.35 -8.93 13.07
C VAL A 199 17.43 -9.91 12.33
N GLY A 200 16.41 -10.46 12.99
CA GLY A 200 15.41 -11.30 12.36
C GLY A 200 14.71 -10.61 11.19
N MET A 201 14.37 -9.33 11.33
CA MET A 201 13.79 -8.52 10.25
C MET A 201 14.79 -8.33 9.08
N VAL A 202 16.07 -8.04 9.39
CA VAL A 202 17.11 -7.87 8.36
C VAL A 202 17.29 -9.16 7.56
N VAL A 203 17.44 -10.31 8.25
CA VAL A 203 17.60 -11.60 7.59
C VAL A 203 16.42 -11.91 6.69
N ALA A 204 15.19 -11.69 7.15
CA ALA A 204 13.99 -11.90 6.33
C ALA A 204 13.90 -10.96 5.12
N ALA A 205 14.28 -9.68 5.28
CA ALA A 205 14.30 -8.71 4.19
C ALA A 205 15.35 -9.06 3.12
N VAL A 206 16.55 -9.44 3.55
CA VAL A 206 17.64 -9.90 2.67
C VAL A 206 17.23 -11.16 1.92
N PHE A 207 16.68 -12.16 2.63
CA PHE A 207 16.17 -13.38 2.02
C PHE A 207 15.11 -13.12 0.96
N ASN A 208 14.12 -12.27 1.29
CA ASN A 208 13.06 -11.87 0.34
C ASN A 208 13.66 -11.22 -0.91
N PHE A 209 14.59 -10.29 -0.73
CA PHE A 209 15.25 -9.60 -1.84
C PHE A 209 16.07 -10.56 -2.71
N ILE A 210 16.89 -11.41 -2.11
CA ILE A 210 17.72 -12.40 -2.83
C ILE A 210 16.84 -13.37 -3.64
N LEU A 211 15.77 -13.90 -3.05
CA LEU A 211 14.86 -14.77 -3.79
C LEU A 211 14.17 -14.07 -4.95
N LYS A 212 13.82 -12.80 -4.81
CA LYS A 212 13.24 -12.01 -5.91
C LYS A 212 14.25 -11.70 -7.00
N ILE A 213 15.50 -11.42 -6.67
CA ILE A 213 16.59 -11.30 -7.64
C ILE A 213 16.79 -12.62 -8.38
N TRP A 214 16.82 -13.75 -7.66
CA TRP A 214 16.88 -15.08 -8.28
C TRP A 214 15.69 -15.31 -9.22
N ALA A 215 14.48 -14.93 -8.80
CA ALA A 215 13.27 -15.03 -9.62
C ALA A 215 13.35 -14.18 -10.90
N MET A 216 13.95 -13.00 -10.84
CA MET A 216 14.15 -12.12 -12.00
C MET A 216 15.22 -12.63 -12.96
N THR A 217 16.26 -13.29 -12.46
CA THR A 217 17.46 -13.62 -13.25
C THR A 217 17.52 -15.07 -13.71
N LYS A 218 17.14 -16.02 -12.85
CA LYS A 218 17.38 -17.46 -13.07
C LYS A 218 16.12 -18.31 -13.14
N TYR A 219 14.95 -17.80 -12.68
CA TYR A 219 13.73 -18.59 -12.69
C TYR A 219 13.27 -18.93 -14.12
N LYS A 220 12.76 -20.15 -14.36
CA LYS A 220 12.35 -20.63 -15.69
C LYS A 220 11.31 -19.72 -16.37
N ASN A 221 10.38 -19.15 -15.57
CA ASN A 221 9.31 -18.26 -16.05
C ASN A 221 9.58 -16.79 -15.68
N ARG A 222 10.86 -16.36 -15.74
CA ARG A 222 11.27 -14.98 -15.47
C ARG A 222 10.64 -13.99 -16.46
N PRO A 223 10.42 -12.73 -16.06
CA PRO A 223 9.83 -11.71 -16.92
C PRO A 223 10.68 -11.38 -18.15
N PHE A 224 12.00 -11.37 -17.98
CA PHE A 224 12.95 -10.92 -19.00
C PHE A 224 14.09 -11.92 -19.18
N GLU A 225 14.52 -12.11 -20.42
CA GLU A 225 15.75 -12.79 -20.74
C GLU A 225 16.95 -11.88 -20.45
N LYS A 226 18.06 -12.42 -19.93
CA LYS A 226 19.32 -11.67 -19.69
C LYS A 226 19.10 -10.36 -18.91
N TYR A 227 18.55 -10.48 -17.69
CA TYR A 227 18.36 -9.32 -16.81
C TYR A 227 19.67 -8.95 -16.11
N ALA A 228 20.21 -7.76 -16.37
CA ALA A 228 21.35 -7.20 -15.66
C ALA A 228 20.86 -6.33 -14.50
N LEU A 229 21.51 -6.46 -13.34
CA LEU A 229 21.19 -5.67 -12.14
C LEU A 229 21.79 -4.27 -12.19
N ILE A 230 22.98 -4.15 -12.77
CA ILE A 230 23.70 -2.88 -12.94
C ILE A 230 23.64 -2.51 -14.41
N VAL A 231 23.07 -1.36 -14.71
CA VAL A 231 22.91 -0.83 -16.05
C VAL A 231 23.27 0.65 -16.08
N LYS A 232 23.62 1.17 -17.28
CA LYS A 232 23.74 2.61 -17.45
C LYS A 232 22.38 3.28 -17.23
N ILE A 233 22.35 4.27 -16.35
CA ILE A 233 21.13 5.03 -16.03
C ILE A 233 20.68 5.78 -17.30
N SER A 234 19.40 5.63 -17.63
CA SER A 234 18.75 6.44 -18.64
C SER A 234 17.90 7.50 -17.94
N TRP A 235 18.35 8.72 -17.96
CA TRP A 235 17.69 9.84 -17.27
C TRP A 235 16.26 10.08 -17.76
N ASP A 236 15.97 9.85 -19.05
CA ASP A 236 14.61 9.96 -19.60
C ASP A 236 13.66 8.96 -18.94
N ARG A 237 14.12 7.71 -18.73
CA ARG A 237 13.32 6.69 -18.06
C ARG A 237 13.17 6.96 -16.57
N VAL A 238 14.24 7.44 -15.94
CA VAL A 238 14.21 7.88 -14.54
C VAL A 238 13.20 9.01 -14.38
N ALA A 239 13.28 10.05 -15.20
CA ALA A 239 12.33 11.16 -15.16
C ALA A 239 10.88 10.68 -15.37
N GLN A 240 10.66 9.74 -16.27
CA GLN A 240 9.33 9.18 -16.50
C GLN A 240 8.83 8.34 -15.31
N ILE A 241 9.70 7.52 -14.68
CA ILE A 241 9.38 6.76 -13.47
C ILE A 241 9.00 7.71 -12.34
N LEU A 242 9.77 8.77 -12.14
CA LEU A 242 9.51 9.79 -11.13
C LEU A 242 8.22 10.58 -11.44
N LYS A 243 7.99 10.94 -12.68
CA LYS A 243 6.75 11.62 -13.12
C LYS A 243 5.49 10.82 -12.77
N TRP A 244 5.56 9.49 -12.88
CA TRP A 244 4.45 8.62 -12.49
C TRP A 244 4.42 8.34 -10.99
N GLY A 245 5.57 8.25 -10.36
CA GLY A 245 5.69 7.80 -8.97
C GLY A 245 5.54 8.91 -7.94
N VAL A 246 6.15 10.08 -8.18
CA VAL A 246 6.16 11.20 -7.22
C VAL A 246 4.76 11.61 -6.75
N PRO A 247 3.76 11.77 -7.64
CA PRO A 247 2.42 12.11 -7.19
C PRO A 247 1.84 11.09 -6.19
N VAL A 248 2.10 9.79 -6.41
CA VAL A 248 1.59 8.71 -5.56
C VAL A 248 2.33 8.67 -4.21
N GLY A 249 3.64 8.89 -4.22
CA GLY A 249 4.42 8.99 -2.98
C GLY A 249 4.03 10.20 -2.14
N ALA A 250 3.87 11.37 -2.78
CA ALA A 250 3.42 12.61 -2.13
C ALA A 250 2.01 12.48 -1.54
N GLU A 251 1.10 11.80 -2.25
CA GLU A 251 -0.24 11.47 -1.77
C GLU A 251 -0.19 10.70 -0.45
N LEU A 252 0.63 9.64 -0.38
CA LEU A 252 0.73 8.80 0.81
C LEU A 252 1.42 9.53 1.97
N LEU A 253 2.47 10.29 1.68
CA LEU A 253 3.17 11.11 2.67
C LEU A 253 2.23 12.12 3.32
N LEU A 254 1.49 12.86 2.49
CA LEU A 254 0.54 13.86 2.99
C LEU A 254 -0.61 13.20 3.76
N PHE A 255 -1.14 12.07 3.27
CA PHE A 255 -2.16 11.30 3.98
C PHE A 255 -1.70 10.94 5.40
N THR A 256 -0.48 10.40 5.54
CA THR A 256 0.07 10.01 6.85
C THR A 256 0.20 11.21 7.78
N THR A 257 0.70 12.35 7.26
CA THR A 257 0.86 13.58 8.05
C THR A 257 -0.49 14.14 8.51
N LEU A 258 -1.45 14.26 7.61
CA LEU A 258 -2.78 14.79 7.95
C LEU A 258 -3.58 13.85 8.85
N PHE A 259 -3.33 12.54 8.74
CA PHE A 259 -3.92 11.56 9.62
C PHE A 259 -3.45 11.74 11.08
N MET A 260 -2.17 12.10 11.32
CA MET A 260 -1.67 12.44 12.66
C MET A 260 -2.42 13.65 13.25
N VAL A 261 -2.74 14.64 12.42
CA VAL A 261 -3.52 15.83 12.87
C VAL A 261 -4.92 15.42 13.31
N ILE A 262 -5.59 14.53 12.56
CA ILE A 262 -6.91 14.03 12.92
C ILE A 262 -6.85 13.18 14.20
N THR A 263 -5.83 12.33 14.34
CA THR A 263 -5.63 11.54 15.54
C THR A 263 -5.49 12.44 16.78
N ARG A 264 -4.73 13.54 16.68
CA ARG A 264 -4.63 14.54 17.76
C ARG A 264 -5.98 15.17 18.10
N LEU A 265 -6.83 15.42 17.11
CA LEU A 265 -8.19 15.90 17.39
C LEU A 265 -9.02 14.84 18.13
N ILE A 266 -8.90 13.56 17.76
CA ILE A 266 -9.63 12.49 18.43
C ILE A 266 -9.17 12.34 19.90
N THR A 267 -7.86 12.49 20.18
CA THR A 267 -7.32 12.43 21.55
C THR A 267 -7.92 13.48 22.48
N SER A 268 -8.34 14.65 21.96
CA SER A 268 -8.99 15.66 22.79
C SER A 268 -10.39 15.28 23.27
N PHE A 269 -10.98 14.19 22.75
CA PHE A 269 -12.27 13.64 23.20
C PHE A 269 -12.13 12.48 24.21
N GLY A 270 -10.91 12.20 24.66
CA GLY A 270 -10.63 11.22 25.70
C GLY A 270 -10.24 9.84 25.22
N GLU A 271 -9.88 8.97 26.16
CA GLU A 271 -9.34 7.62 25.90
C GLU A 271 -10.33 6.72 25.19
N SER A 272 -11.61 6.80 25.52
CA SER A 272 -12.68 6.00 24.90
C SER A 272 -12.82 6.29 23.40
N ALA A 273 -12.64 7.56 22.99
CA ALA A 273 -12.69 7.95 21.57
C ALA A 273 -11.49 7.40 20.78
N ILE A 274 -10.30 7.42 21.39
CA ILE A 274 -9.08 6.88 20.76
C ILE A 274 -9.21 5.36 20.62
N ALA A 275 -9.59 4.66 21.69
CA ALA A 275 -9.75 3.21 21.68
C ALA A 275 -10.76 2.77 20.61
N ALA A 276 -11.93 3.42 20.58
CA ALA A 276 -12.97 3.17 19.58
C ALA A 276 -12.49 3.40 18.14
N HIS A 277 -11.75 4.49 17.90
CA HIS A 277 -11.19 4.79 16.60
C HIS A 277 -10.15 3.76 16.15
N GLN A 278 -9.21 3.38 17.02
CA GLN A 278 -8.18 2.38 16.72
C GLN A 278 -8.79 1.03 16.32
N VAL A 279 -9.74 0.56 17.09
CA VAL A 279 -10.46 -0.70 16.80
C VAL A 279 -11.25 -0.57 15.49
N GLY A 280 -12.00 0.52 15.33
CA GLY A 280 -12.78 0.77 14.12
C GLY A 280 -11.91 0.80 12.86
N MET A 281 -10.76 1.49 12.90
CA MET A 281 -9.79 1.51 11.80
C MET A 281 -9.22 0.13 11.48
N GLN A 282 -8.95 -0.70 12.50
CA GLN A 282 -8.45 -2.05 12.28
C GLN A 282 -9.46 -2.90 11.50
N ILE A 283 -10.76 -2.78 11.82
CA ILE A 283 -11.85 -3.45 11.11
C ILE A 283 -11.96 -2.91 9.67
N GLU A 284 -11.94 -1.59 9.49
CA GLU A 284 -11.99 -0.94 8.17
C GLU A 284 -10.80 -1.35 7.29
N SER A 285 -9.60 -1.48 7.86
CA SER A 285 -8.37 -1.81 7.13
C SER A 285 -8.47 -3.11 6.35
N LEU A 286 -9.22 -4.11 6.85
CA LEU A 286 -9.44 -5.37 6.14
C LEU A 286 -10.14 -5.16 4.80
N SER A 287 -11.15 -4.31 4.79
CA SER A 287 -11.88 -3.94 3.57
C SER A 287 -11.00 -3.12 2.61
N PHE A 288 -10.25 -2.16 3.16
CA PHE A 288 -9.33 -1.33 2.38
C PHE A 288 -8.22 -2.14 1.72
N MET A 289 -7.70 -3.17 2.36
CA MET A 289 -6.68 -4.07 1.79
C MET A 289 -7.18 -4.77 0.53
N VAL A 290 -8.42 -5.24 0.53
CA VAL A 290 -9.03 -5.87 -0.65
C VAL A 290 -9.19 -4.85 -1.78
N ALA A 291 -9.73 -3.66 -1.49
CA ALA A 291 -9.93 -2.61 -2.48
C ALA A 291 -8.60 -2.13 -3.08
N SER A 292 -7.57 -1.92 -2.26
CA SER A 292 -6.23 -1.48 -2.69
C SER A 292 -5.50 -2.56 -3.50
N GLY A 293 -5.63 -3.82 -3.11
CA GLY A 293 -5.09 -4.96 -3.87
C GLY A 293 -5.73 -5.08 -5.25
N PHE A 294 -7.04 -4.88 -5.34
CA PHE A 294 -7.76 -4.85 -6.60
C PHE A 294 -7.34 -3.64 -7.46
N ALA A 295 -7.20 -2.45 -6.89
CA ALA A 295 -6.72 -1.26 -7.58
C ALA A 295 -5.30 -1.44 -8.16
N SER A 296 -4.41 -2.12 -7.42
CA SER A 296 -3.07 -2.47 -7.91
C SER A 296 -3.14 -3.44 -9.11
N ALA A 297 -3.96 -4.49 -9.02
CA ALA A 297 -4.19 -5.42 -10.14
C ALA A 297 -4.77 -4.69 -11.38
N MET A 298 -5.69 -3.75 -11.15
CA MET A 298 -6.22 -2.89 -12.21
C MET A 298 -5.13 -2.05 -12.87
N THR A 299 -4.17 -1.51 -12.12
CA THR A 299 -3.04 -0.74 -12.67
C THR A 299 -2.26 -1.56 -13.70
N ALA A 300 -1.91 -2.79 -13.37
CA ALA A 300 -1.17 -3.69 -14.28
C ALA A 300 -2.03 -4.11 -15.48
N PHE A 301 -3.29 -4.50 -15.23
CA PHE A 301 -4.20 -4.96 -16.27
C PHE A 301 -4.51 -3.85 -17.29
N ILE A 302 -4.84 -2.66 -16.80
CA ILE A 302 -5.10 -1.49 -17.63
C ILE A 302 -3.82 -1.05 -18.35
N GLY A 303 -2.67 -1.06 -17.69
CA GLY A 303 -1.39 -0.70 -18.28
C GLY A 303 -1.06 -1.55 -19.50
N GLN A 304 -1.19 -2.87 -19.43
CA GLN A 304 -0.94 -3.75 -20.59
C GLN A 304 -1.97 -3.53 -21.70
N ASN A 305 -3.26 -3.43 -21.38
CA ASN A 305 -4.29 -3.22 -22.42
C ASN A 305 -4.21 -1.82 -23.05
N PHE A 306 -3.82 -0.80 -22.28
CA PHE A 306 -3.57 0.54 -22.78
C PHE A 306 -2.36 0.57 -23.71
N GLY A 307 -1.25 -0.06 -23.32
CA GLY A 307 -0.07 -0.20 -24.17
C GLY A 307 -0.35 -0.94 -25.47
N ALA A 308 -1.23 -1.95 -25.43
CA ALA A 308 -1.66 -2.72 -26.59
C ALA A 308 -2.70 -2.01 -27.46
N GLY A 309 -3.19 -0.83 -27.09
CA GLY A 309 -4.24 -0.12 -27.82
C GLY A 309 -5.62 -0.82 -27.82
N LYS A 310 -5.87 -1.77 -26.89
CA LYS A 310 -7.10 -2.58 -26.84
C LYS A 310 -8.25 -1.84 -26.13
N TRP A 311 -8.76 -0.79 -26.74
CA TRP A 311 -9.74 0.13 -26.16
C TRP A 311 -11.08 -0.52 -25.82
N ALA A 312 -11.61 -1.37 -26.68
CA ALA A 312 -12.86 -2.11 -26.42
C ALA A 312 -12.72 -2.98 -25.16
N ARG A 313 -11.56 -3.66 -25.01
CA ARG A 313 -11.27 -4.47 -23.85
C ARG A 313 -11.15 -3.64 -22.57
N LEU A 314 -10.61 -2.43 -22.64
CA LEU A 314 -10.58 -1.50 -21.51
C LEU A 314 -11.97 -1.13 -21.01
N ARG A 315 -12.93 -0.87 -21.92
CA ARG A 315 -14.32 -0.57 -21.55
C ARG A 315 -14.99 -1.73 -20.82
N THR A 316 -14.85 -2.93 -21.39
CA THR A 316 -15.40 -4.14 -20.74
C THR A 316 -14.76 -4.35 -19.38
N THR A 317 -13.44 -4.12 -19.25
CA THR A 317 -12.74 -4.20 -17.97
C THR A 317 -13.33 -3.24 -16.96
N PHE A 318 -13.57 -1.97 -17.32
CA PHE A 318 -14.19 -1.01 -16.40
C PHE A 318 -15.56 -1.45 -15.93
N ARG A 319 -16.43 -1.87 -16.85
CA ARG A 319 -17.78 -2.32 -16.53
C ARG A 319 -17.78 -3.51 -15.57
N VAL A 320 -16.99 -4.53 -15.89
CA VAL A 320 -16.86 -5.75 -15.05
C VAL A 320 -16.28 -5.41 -13.68
N SER A 321 -15.23 -4.56 -13.62
CA SER A 321 -14.58 -4.17 -12.38
C SER A 321 -15.48 -3.30 -11.50
N TYR A 322 -16.21 -2.35 -12.06
CA TYR A 322 -17.18 -1.55 -11.31
C TYR A 322 -18.28 -2.40 -10.72
N LEU A 323 -18.85 -3.34 -11.51
CA LEU A 323 -19.91 -4.23 -11.03
C LEU A 323 -19.40 -5.13 -9.90
N PHE A 324 -18.21 -5.70 -10.06
CA PHE A 324 -17.59 -6.55 -9.04
C PHE A 324 -17.31 -5.79 -7.75
N MET A 325 -16.66 -4.62 -7.85
CA MET A 325 -16.31 -3.81 -6.67
C MET A 325 -17.54 -3.15 -6.03
N ALA A 326 -18.59 -2.88 -6.79
CA ALA A 326 -19.87 -2.45 -6.24
C ALA A 326 -20.54 -3.58 -5.43
N GLY A 327 -20.56 -4.80 -5.96
CA GLY A 327 -21.04 -5.97 -5.23
C GLY A 327 -20.25 -6.23 -3.94
N TYR A 328 -18.91 -6.23 -4.03
CA TYR A 328 -18.05 -6.37 -2.87
C TYR A 328 -18.28 -5.24 -1.84
N GLY A 329 -18.29 -3.98 -2.31
CA GLY A 329 -18.53 -2.82 -1.46
C GLY A 329 -19.89 -2.84 -0.77
N ALA A 330 -20.95 -3.26 -1.47
CA ALA A 330 -22.27 -3.42 -0.88
C ALA A 330 -22.29 -4.48 0.22
N VAL A 331 -21.68 -5.63 -0.02
CA VAL A 331 -21.60 -6.71 0.97
C VAL A 331 -20.82 -6.26 2.20
N ILE A 332 -19.61 -5.72 2.02
CA ILE A 332 -18.76 -5.36 3.16
C ILE A 332 -19.32 -4.18 3.95
N SER A 333 -19.93 -3.18 3.27
CA SER A 333 -20.60 -2.06 3.94
C SER A 333 -21.80 -2.55 4.75
N SER A 334 -22.60 -3.46 4.22
CA SER A 334 -23.71 -4.07 4.94
C SER A 334 -23.25 -4.87 6.15
N VAL A 335 -22.17 -5.66 6.00
CA VAL A 335 -21.58 -6.42 7.10
C VAL A 335 -21.09 -5.48 8.21
N ILE A 336 -20.32 -4.43 7.86
CA ILE A 336 -19.81 -3.47 8.84
C ILE A 336 -20.96 -2.73 9.52
N PHE A 337 -22.01 -2.33 8.79
CA PHE A 337 -23.15 -1.59 9.35
C PHE A 337 -23.99 -2.43 10.29
N ILE A 338 -24.35 -3.65 9.87
CA ILE A 338 -25.25 -4.54 10.64
C ILE A 338 -24.51 -5.12 11.84
N PHE A 339 -23.30 -5.59 11.65
CA PHE A 339 -22.51 -6.24 12.69
C PHE A 339 -21.57 -5.28 13.46
N ALA A 340 -21.76 -3.96 13.34
CA ALA A 340 -20.95 -2.98 14.08
C ALA A 340 -20.87 -3.26 15.58
N PRO A 341 -22.01 -3.55 16.32
CA PRO A 341 -21.93 -3.85 17.75
C PRO A 341 -21.07 -5.08 18.08
N PRO A 342 -21.31 -6.28 17.52
CA PRO A 342 -20.49 -7.45 17.84
C PRO A 342 -19.04 -7.30 17.37
N LEU A 343 -18.76 -6.62 16.26
CA LEU A 343 -17.38 -6.40 15.77
C LEU A 343 -16.56 -5.53 16.74
N ILE A 344 -17.17 -4.49 17.32
CA ILE A 344 -16.49 -3.62 18.31
C ILE A 344 -16.37 -4.31 19.66
N SER A 345 -17.39 -5.04 20.13
CA SER A 345 -17.40 -5.69 21.43
C SER A 345 -16.40 -6.86 21.55
N ILE A 346 -15.86 -7.38 20.45
CA ILE A 346 -14.74 -8.33 20.48
C ILE A 346 -13.50 -7.72 21.14
N PHE A 347 -13.30 -6.40 20.96
CA PHE A 347 -12.06 -5.70 21.34
C PHE A 347 -12.26 -4.74 22.51
N LEU A 348 -13.47 -4.22 22.71
CA LEU A 348 -13.79 -3.25 23.75
C LEU A 348 -14.87 -3.81 24.70
N SER A 349 -14.69 -3.57 25.98
CA SER A 349 -15.63 -4.03 27.03
C SER A 349 -16.44 -2.89 27.65
N ASP A 350 -15.93 -1.64 27.59
CA ASP A 350 -16.60 -0.48 28.12
C ASP A 350 -17.80 -0.06 27.24
N PRO A 351 -19.03 0.04 27.77
CA PRO A 351 -20.23 0.39 26.98
C PRO A 351 -20.15 1.75 26.29
N HIS A 352 -19.46 2.73 26.89
CA HIS A 352 -19.30 4.06 26.31
C HIS A 352 -18.39 4.00 25.08
N SER A 353 -17.24 3.35 25.19
CA SER A 353 -16.29 3.12 24.08
C SER A 353 -16.92 2.29 22.95
N ILE A 354 -17.72 1.28 23.29
CA ILE A 354 -18.49 0.48 22.30
C ILE A 354 -19.46 1.39 21.56
N GLY A 355 -20.21 2.26 22.24
CA GLY A 355 -21.14 3.20 21.61
C GLY A 355 -20.48 4.12 20.60
N ILE A 356 -19.30 4.67 20.93
CA ILE A 356 -18.51 5.51 20.02
C ILE A 356 -18.02 4.69 18.82
N GLY A 357 -17.51 3.48 19.04
CA GLY A 357 -17.01 2.59 17.98
C GLY A 357 -18.10 2.13 17.01
N VAL A 358 -19.29 1.83 17.52
CA VAL A 358 -20.47 1.48 16.72
C VAL A 358 -20.89 2.66 15.84
N SER A 359 -20.90 3.88 16.42
CA SER A 359 -21.17 5.11 15.66
C SER A 359 -20.15 5.31 14.55
N TYR A 360 -18.84 5.13 14.84
CA TYR A 360 -17.77 5.17 13.84
C TYR A 360 -18.04 4.19 12.69
N LEU A 361 -18.20 2.90 12.97
CA LEU A 361 -18.37 1.88 11.93
C LEU A 361 -19.60 2.11 11.09
N ARG A 362 -20.74 2.52 11.68
CA ARG A 362 -21.97 2.78 10.93
C ARG A 362 -21.85 3.98 10.00
N ILE A 363 -21.22 5.07 10.45
CA ILE A 363 -20.99 6.26 9.62
C ILE A 363 -20.03 5.93 8.46
N ILE A 364 -18.93 5.26 8.74
CA ILE A 364 -17.93 4.91 7.72
C ILE A 364 -18.46 3.87 6.73
N ALA A 365 -19.30 2.92 7.15
CA ALA A 365 -19.90 1.92 6.26
C ALA A 365 -20.58 2.55 5.04
N GLY A 366 -21.25 3.69 5.20
CA GLY A 366 -21.87 4.41 4.10
C GLY A 366 -20.87 4.89 3.03
N ALA A 367 -19.69 5.32 3.44
CA ALA A 367 -18.62 5.77 2.55
C ALA A 367 -17.79 4.62 1.99
N GLN A 368 -17.71 3.49 2.67
CA GLN A 368 -16.89 2.34 2.32
C GLN A 368 -17.28 1.73 0.97
N PHE A 369 -18.58 1.67 0.67
CA PHE A 369 -19.08 1.28 -0.64
C PHE A 369 -18.46 2.10 -1.77
N LEU A 370 -18.44 3.42 -1.62
CA LEU A 370 -17.91 4.34 -2.62
C LEU A 370 -16.40 4.21 -2.79
N ILE A 371 -15.65 4.00 -1.71
CA ILE A 371 -14.19 3.78 -1.73
C ILE A 371 -13.83 2.50 -2.50
N CYS A 372 -14.60 1.41 -2.32
CA CYS A 372 -14.37 0.18 -3.07
C CYS A 372 -14.48 0.42 -4.59
N ILE A 373 -15.47 1.19 -5.02
CA ILE A 373 -15.68 1.52 -6.43
C ILE A 373 -14.60 2.51 -6.93
N GLU A 374 -14.19 3.48 -6.10
CA GLU A 374 -13.15 4.46 -6.43
C GLU A 374 -11.81 3.79 -6.77
N GLY A 375 -11.47 2.67 -6.13
CA GLY A 375 -10.27 1.89 -6.43
C GLY A 375 -10.14 1.49 -7.89
N VAL A 376 -11.27 1.23 -8.58
CA VAL A 376 -11.31 0.93 -10.03
C VAL A 376 -10.85 2.16 -10.84
N ALA A 377 -11.36 3.35 -10.52
CA ALA A 377 -10.97 4.59 -11.18
C ALA A 377 -9.49 4.91 -10.95
N THR A 378 -9.02 4.80 -9.71
CA THR A 378 -7.62 5.02 -9.33
C THR A 378 -6.68 4.07 -10.08
N GLY A 379 -6.96 2.76 -10.09
CA GLY A 379 -6.17 1.78 -10.83
C GLY A 379 -6.18 2.04 -12.34
N SER A 380 -7.31 2.47 -12.89
CA SER A 380 -7.44 2.86 -14.29
C SER A 380 -6.56 4.06 -14.66
N PHE A 381 -6.59 5.12 -13.86
CA PHE A 381 -5.74 6.29 -14.11
C PHE A 381 -4.25 5.95 -13.99
N ARG A 382 -3.87 5.21 -12.94
CA ARG A 382 -2.48 4.77 -12.72
C ARG A 382 -1.99 3.91 -13.86
N GLY A 383 -2.74 2.90 -14.31
CA GLY A 383 -2.37 2.03 -15.43
C GLY A 383 -2.15 2.78 -16.75
N ARG A 384 -2.88 3.88 -16.98
CA ARG A 384 -2.68 4.77 -18.13
C ARG A 384 -1.55 5.79 -17.93
N GLY A 385 -0.84 5.77 -16.79
CA GLY A 385 0.21 6.74 -16.47
C GLY A 385 -0.30 8.11 -16.07
N GLN A 386 -1.59 8.27 -15.77
CA GLN A 386 -2.21 9.53 -15.35
C GLN A 386 -2.29 9.63 -13.82
N THR A 387 -1.17 9.35 -13.14
CA THR A 387 -1.11 9.26 -11.67
C THR A 387 -1.42 10.57 -10.95
N MET A 388 -1.16 11.71 -11.58
CA MET A 388 -1.44 13.04 -11.02
C MET A 388 -2.92 13.22 -10.67
N LYS A 389 -3.85 12.66 -11.47
CA LYS A 389 -5.30 12.85 -11.28
C LYS A 389 -5.80 12.26 -9.95
N PRO A 390 -5.59 10.95 -9.67
CA PRO A 390 -6.00 10.41 -8.38
C PRO A 390 -5.27 11.09 -7.21
N SER A 391 -4.00 11.45 -7.37
CA SER A 391 -3.24 12.10 -6.30
C SER A 391 -3.77 13.52 -6.01
N ILE A 392 -4.13 14.33 -7.00
CA ILE A 392 -4.76 15.64 -6.77
C ILE A 392 -6.08 15.46 -6.02
N ALA A 393 -6.96 14.56 -6.47
CA ALA A 393 -8.23 14.32 -5.81
C ALA A 393 -8.03 13.86 -4.35
N SER A 394 -7.10 12.95 -4.11
CA SER A 394 -6.79 12.43 -2.77
C SER A 394 -6.22 13.53 -1.87
N ILE A 395 -5.22 14.28 -2.33
CA ILE A 395 -4.58 15.35 -1.57
C ILE A 395 -5.61 16.44 -1.20
N SER A 396 -6.38 16.91 -2.17
CA SER A 396 -7.41 17.94 -1.92
C SER A 396 -8.47 17.48 -0.93
N CYS A 397 -8.95 16.24 -1.06
CA CYS A 397 -9.95 15.71 -0.13
C CYS A 397 -9.36 15.42 1.26
N ASN A 398 -8.08 15.03 1.37
CA ASN A 398 -7.44 14.85 2.68
C ASN A 398 -7.22 16.19 3.41
N ILE A 399 -6.91 17.28 2.71
CA ILE A 399 -6.84 18.61 3.30
C ILE A 399 -8.24 19.05 3.76
N LEU A 400 -9.26 18.89 2.89
CA LEU A 400 -10.65 19.19 3.23
C LEU A 400 -11.14 18.36 4.43
N ARG A 401 -10.68 17.12 4.56
CA ARG A 401 -11.00 16.23 5.68
C ARG A 401 -10.62 16.84 7.02
N VAL A 402 -9.40 17.37 7.15
CA VAL A 402 -8.95 18.01 8.38
C VAL A 402 -9.89 19.18 8.73
N ILE A 403 -10.17 20.04 7.75
CA ILE A 403 -11.05 21.20 7.95
C ILE A 403 -12.45 20.77 8.43
N LEU A 404 -13.04 19.77 7.75
CA LEU A 404 -14.39 19.30 8.10
C LEU A 404 -14.41 18.57 9.45
N CYS A 405 -13.38 17.79 9.78
CA CYS A 405 -13.30 17.12 11.07
C CYS A 405 -13.27 18.14 12.21
N TYR A 406 -12.45 19.19 12.12
CA TYR A 406 -12.42 20.26 13.15
C TYR A 406 -13.72 21.04 13.20
N ALA A 407 -14.28 21.41 12.06
CA ALA A 407 -15.54 22.16 12.00
C ALA A 407 -16.73 21.37 12.59
N LEU A 408 -16.88 20.09 12.24
CA LEU A 408 -17.98 19.28 12.71
C LEU A 408 -17.77 18.79 14.15
N ALA A 409 -16.53 18.58 14.59
CA ALA A 409 -16.21 18.25 15.98
C ALA A 409 -16.57 19.38 16.96
N ALA A 410 -16.48 20.63 16.50
CA ALA A 410 -16.87 21.82 17.30
C ALA A 410 -18.40 22.00 17.47
N THR A 411 -19.21 21.21 16.75
CA THR A 411 -20.66 21.20 16.88
C THR A 411 -21.14 20.25 17.97
N ALA A 412 -22.45 20.18 18.22
CA ALA A 412 -23.06 19.23 19.13
C ALA A 412 -22.84 17.74 18.73
N LEU A 413 -22.29 17.48 17.56
CA LEU A 413 -21.98 16.11 17.08
C LEU A 413 -20.76 15.49 17.77
N GLY A 414 -19.83 16.30 18.31
CA GLY A 414 -18.64 15.82 19.00
C GLY A 414 -17.83 14.81 18.16
N THR A 415 -17.55 13.62 18.72
CA THR A 415 -16.81 12.54 18.02
C THR A 415 -17.50 12.09 16.74
N SER A 416 -18.84 12.02 16.70
CA SER A 416 -19.60 11.67 15.49
C SER A 416 -19.38 12.68 14.36
N GLY A 417 -19.12 13.96 14.70
CA GLY A 417 -18.75 14.99 13.73
C GLY A 417 -17.42 14.67 13.02
N ILE A 418 -16.44 14.14 13.74
CA ILE A 418 -15.16 13.70 13.14
C ILE A 418 -15.41 12.57 12.15
N TRP A 419 -16.20 11.57 12.54
CA TRP A 419 -16.53 10.42 11.66
C TRP A 419 -17.29 10.84 10.40
N LEU A 420 -18.21 11.78 10.53
CA LEU A 420 -18.92 12.38 9.40
C LEU A 420 -17.96 13.15 8.49
N GLY A 421 -17.04 13.93 9.02
CA GLY A 421 -16.02 14.63 8.25
C GLY A 421 -15.17 13.69 7.41
N ILE A 422 -14.76 12.55 7.98
CA ILE A 422 -14.04 11.48 7.27
C ILE A 422 -14.93 10.88 6.17
N ALA A 423 -16.16 10.47 6.49
CA ALA A 423 -17.07 9.81 5.55
C ALA A 423 -17.46 10.74 4.38
N ILE A 424 -17.78 11.99 4.64
CA ILE A 424 -18.13 12.98 3.62
C ILE A 424 -16.96 13.18 2.63
N THR A 425 -15.73 13.32 3.14
CA THR A 425 -14.57 13.52 2.26
C THR A 425 -14.20 12.26 1.48
N MET A 426 -14.42 11.08 2.03
CA MET A 426 -14.30 9.82 1.30
C MET A 426 -15.33 9.77 0.16
N ALA A 427 -16.58 10.13 0.42
CA ALA A 427 -17.62 10.18 -0.59
C ALA A 427 -17.34 11.20 -1.69
N ILE A 428 -16.94 12.43 -1.31
CA ILE A 428 -16.56 13.49 -2.27
C ILE A 428 -15.43 12.99 -3.18
N ARG A 429 -14.36 12.39 -2.60
CA ARG A 429 -13.25 11.86 -3.38
C ARG A 429 -13.70 10.79 -4.36
N ALA A 430 -14.49 9.84 -3.89
CA ALA A 430 -14.99 8.76 -4.73
C ALA A 430 -15.86 9.29 -5.88
N ILE A 431 -16.81 10.18 -5.60
CA ILE A 431 -17.67 10.78 -6.63
C ILE A 431 -16.83 11.60 -7.62
N TRP A 432 -15.90 12.41 -7.14
CA TRP A 432 -14.99 13.19 -8.00
C TRP A 432 -14.21 12.26 -8.96
N MET A 433 -13.62 11.21 -8.42
CA MET A 433 -12.86 10.24 -9.21
C MET A 433 -13.72 9.51 -10.24
N LEU A 434 -14.94 9.12 -9.88
CA LEU A 434 -15.87 8.44 -10.79
C LEU A 434 -16.32 9.37 -11.93
N VAL A 435 -16.68 10.61 -11.61
CA VAL A 435 -17.06 11.63 -12.61
C VAL A 435 -15.87 11.92 -13.53
N TRP A 436 -14.70 12.15 -12.95
CA TRP A 436 -13.48 12.44 -13.73
C TRP A 436 -13.10 11.28 -14.64
N HIS A 437 -13.23 10.04 -14.13
CA HIS A 437 -12.98 8.84 -14.92
C HIS A 437 -13.97 8.73 -16.11
N LYS A 438 -15.26 8.93 -15.87
CA LYS A 438 -16.30 8.91 -16.91
C LYS A 438 -16.06 9.97 -17.99
N LEU A 439 -15.71 11.20 -17.59
CA LEU A 439 -15.41 12.28 -18.52
C LEU A 439 -14.12 12.04 -19.32
N ASN A 440 -13.12 11.45 -18.69
CA ASN A 440 -11.84 11.16 -19.34
C ASN A 440 -11.95 10.03 -20.38
N ILE A 441 -12.80 9.03 -20.14
CA ILE A 441 -13.05 7.95 -21.09
C ILE A 441 -13.77 8.49 -22.33
N ARG A 442 -14.70 9.43 -22.18
CA ARG A 442 -15.44 10.04 -23.28
C ARG A 442 -14.59 10.92 -24.21
N LYS A 443 -13.53 11.52 -23.70
CA LYS A 443 -12.66 12.44 -24.46
C LYS A 443 -11.57 11.74 -25.28
N HIS A 444 -11.39 10.44 -25.14
CA HIS A 444 -10.41 9.67 -25.92
C HIS A 444 -11.07 9.07 -27.17
N PRO A 445 -10.30 8.71 -28.24
CA PRO A 445 -10.81 8.06 -29.47
C PRO A 445 -11.63 6.80 -29.24
N MET A 446 -11.82 6.40 -27.98
CA MET A 446 -12.83 5.44 -27.55
C MET A 446 -14.27 5.88 -27.89
N ALA A 447 -14.55 7.16 -28.13
CA ALA A 447 -15.89 7.64 -28.40
C ALA A 447 -16.36 7.26 -29.83
N ASP A 448 -15.43 7.25 -30.77
CA ASP A 448 -15.78 7.03 -32.19
C ASP A 448 -16.10 5.56 -32.52
N ALA A 449 -15.68 4.62 -31.68
CA ALA A 449 -16.06 3.20 -31.83
C ALA A 449 -17.42 2.82 -31.19
N ILE A 450 -18.15 3.80 -30.61
CA ILE A 450 -19.48 3.57 -30.02
C ILE A 450 -20.61 3.62 -31.07
N VAL A 451 -20.35 4.22 -32.22
CA VAL A 451 -21.37 4.47 -33.26
C VAL A 451 -21.43 3.33 -34.30
N ALA A 452 -20.57 2.32 -34.18
CA ALA A 452 -20.44 1.24 -35.18
C ALA A 452 -20.91 -0.15 -34.72
N ASP A 453 -21.60 -0.28 -33.56
CA ASP A 453 -22.27 -1.53 -33.14
C ASP A 453 -23.73 -1.18 -32.74
#